data_15ded00d19d043cfa1ff1785b7f30fab
#
_entry.id   15ded00d19d043cfa1ff1785b7f30fab
#
_cell.length_a   1.000
_cell.length_b   1.000
_cell.length_c   1.000
_cell.angle_alpha   90.00
_cell.angle_beta   90.00
_cell.angle_gamma   90.00
#
_symmetry.space_group_name_H-M   'P 1'
#
loop_
_entity.id
_entity.type
_entity.pdbx_description
1 polymer ?
#
loop_
_entity_poly.entity_id
_entity_poly.type
_entity_poly.pdbx_seq_one_letter_code
_entity_poly.pdbx_strand_id
1 'polypeptide(L)'
;SQETLREVYGLRTSVEEYSATLTNLVDAGAPHVAPHICVGLHYGRVLGEHRAVELAAGIDPEVIVFLGLIPTEGTPMAGVAPPPLTEVTGLISEAKALSPRADVSLGCMRSRDYKTELDWATIEAGADRVALASRSTEQRALGAGYKVTHLDGCCATPRSLEGRLLRSQS
;
A
#
# COMPACT_ATOMS: atom_id res chain seq x y z
N SER A 1 1.61 -13.74 -6.93
CA SER A 1 1.91 -14.91 -7.80
C SER A 1 1.80 -16.22 -7.03
N GLN A 2 1.60 -17.32 -7.76
CA GLN A 2 1.56 -18.66 -7.17
C GLN A 2 2.89 -19.05 -6.51
N GLU A 3 3.98 -18.60 -7.08
CA GLU A 3 5.33 -18.82 -6.56
C GLU A 3 5.51 -18.12 -5.21
N THR A 4 5.07 -16.87 -5.08
CA THR A 4 5.13 -16.12 -3.83
C THR A 4 4.24 -16.75 -2.75
N LEU A 5 3.04 -17.22 -3.10
CA LEU A 5 2.17 -17.91 -2.15
C LEU A 5 2.85 -19.16 -1.58
N ARG A 6 3.52 -19.93 -2.44
CA ARG A 6 4.20 -21.15 -2.02
C ARG A 6 5.50 -20.88 -1.26
N GLU A 7 6.37 -20.02 -1.78
CA GLU A 7 7.75 -19.88 -1.29
C GLU A 7 7.89 -18.88 -0.16
N VAL A 8 7.10 -17.81 -0.17
CA VAL A 8 7.17 -16.76 0.85
C VAL A 8 6.13 -16.97 1.94
N TYR A 9 4.88 -17.21 1.55
CA TYR A 9 3.80 -17.43 2.53
C TYR A 9 3.69 -18.88 3.03
N GLY A 10 4.32 -19.85 2.34
CA GLY A 10 4.19 -21.28 2.68
C GLY A 10 2.79 -21.83 2.42
N LEU A 11 1.98 -21.17 1.62
CA LEU A 11 0.60 -21.57 1.33
C LEU A 11 0.54 -22.52 0.13
N ARG A 12 -0.38 -23.47 0.20
CA ARG A 12 -0.65 -24.44 -0.88
C ARG A 12 -1.89 -24.06 -1.71
N THR A 13 -2.56 -22.97 -1.37
CA THR A 13 -3.75 -22.47 -2.08
C THR A 13 -3.36 -21.88 -3.44
N SER A 14 -4.29 -21.84 -4.39
CA SER A 14 -4.11 -21.13 -5.66
C SER A 14 -4.25 -19.63 -5.49
N VAL A 15 -3.80 -18.85 -6.49
CA VAL A 15 -4.00 -17.40 -6.51
C VAL A 15 -5.49 -17.07 -6.55
N GLU A 16 -6.26 -17.84 -7.30
CA GLU A 16 -7.71 -17.70 -7.45
C GLU A 16 -8.43 -17.93 -6.11
N GLU A 17 -8.10 -19.01 -5.41
CA GLU A 17 -8.66 -19.29 -4.07
C GLU A 17 -8.27 -18.23 -3.04
N TYR A 18 -7.00 -17.79 -3.07
CA TYR A 18 -6.53 -16.73 -2.18
C TYR A 18 -7.26 -15.40 -2.43
N SER A 19 -7.40 -15.01 -3.71
CA SER A 19 -8.07 -13.76 -4.10
C SER A 19 -9.58 -13.82 -3.88
N ALA A 20 -10.20 -15.00 -4.00
CA ALA A 20 -11.62 -15.18 -3.71
C ALA A 20 -11.99 -14.77 -2.27
N THR A 21 -11.02 -14.78 -1.35
CA THR A 21 -11.22 -14.29 0.02
C THR A 21 -11.68 -12.83 0.05
N LEU A 22 -11.15 -11.98 -0.83
CA LEU A 22 -11.55 -10.56 -0.92
C LEU A 22 -13.02 -10.43 -1.35
N THR A 23 -13.40 -11.17 -2.41
CA THR A 23 -14.79 -11.20 -2.89
C THR A 23 -15.73 -11.74 -1.83
N ASN A 24 -15.35 -12.85 -1.17
CA ASN A 24 -16.15 -13.45 -0.12
C ASN A 24 -16.38 -12.51 1.07
N LEU A 25 -15.39 -11.67 1.43
CA LEU A 25 -15.57 -10.66 2.47
C LEU A 25 -16.59 -9.60 2.06
N VAL A 26 -16.54 -9.13 0.82
CA VAL A 26 -17.51 -8.16 0.28
C VAL A 26 -18.91 -8.78 0.23
N ASP A 27 -19.04 -9.99 -0.29
CA ASP A 27 -20.31 -10.71 -0.40
C ASP A 27 -20.92 -11.04 0.98
N ALA A 28 -20.09 -11.27 1.98
CA ALA A 28 -20.51 -11.46 3.36
C ALA A 28 -20.94 -10.14 4.05
N GLY A 29 -20.85 -9.00 3.36
CA GLY A 29 -21.26 -7.70 3.89
C GLY A 29 -20.23 -7.06 4.82
N ALA A 30 -18.94 -7.39 4.70
CA ALA A 30 -17.89 -6.68 5.42
C ALA A 30 -17.97 -5.17 5.08
N PRO A 31 -18.11 -4.28 6.05
CA PRO A 31 -18.40 -2.87 5.77
C PRO A 31 -17.23 -2.17 5.07
N HIS A 32 -16.00 -2.64 5.30
CA HIS A 32 -14.79 -2.09 4.70
C HIS A 32 -13.78 -3.21 4.44
N VAL A 33 -13.28 -3.27 3.21
CA VAL A 33 -12.19 -4.18 2.82
C VAL A 33 -11.07 -3.33 2.25
N ALA A 34 -9.90 -3.36 2.88
CA ALA A 34 -8.72 -2.61 2.45
C ALA A 34 -7.58 -3.56 2.06
N PRO A 35 -7.44 -3.91 0.79
CA PRO A 35 -6.35 -4.75 0.31
C PRO A 35 -4.99 -4.12 0.59
N HIS A 36 -4.04 -4.96 1.07
CA HIS A 36 -2.67 -4.56 1.30
C HIS A 36 -1.74 -5.29 0.34
N ILE A 37 -0.94 -4.54 -0.40
CA ILE A 37 0.01 -5.07 -1.38
C ILE A 37 1.42 -4.75 -0.89
N CYS A 38 2.19 -5.80 -0.56
CA CYS A 38 3.59 -5.65 -0.17
C CYS A 38 4.48 -5.77 -1.41
N VAL A 39 5.07 -4.65 -1.81
CA VAL A 39 5.94 -4.58 -2.99
C VAL A 39 7.29 -5.19 -2.68
N GLY A 40 7.78 -6.06 -3.58
CA GLY A 40 9.05 -6.74 -3.46
C GLY A 40 9.03 -7.93 -2.50
N LEU A 41 7.85 -8.42 -2.12
CA LEU A 41 7.72 -9.52 -1.16
C LEU A 41 8.40 -10.82 -1.62
N HIS A 42 8.56 -11.03 -2.92
CA HIS A 42 9.29 -12.17 -3.46
C HIS A 42 10.79 -11.87 -3.55
N TYR A 43 11.48 -11.86 -2.41
CA TYR A 43 12.91 -11.62 -2.29
C TYR A 43 13.38 -10.33 -2.99
N GLY A 44 12.66 -9.23 -2.78
CA GLY A 44 12.95 -7.91 -3.35
C GLY A 44 12.46 -7.70 -4.78
N ARG A 45 11.95 -8.74 -5.45
CA ARG A 45 11.47 -8.67 -6.83
C ARG A 45 9.97 -8.44 -6.88
N VAL A 46 9.53 -7.64 -7.82
CA VAL A 46 8.12 -7.52 -8.19
C VAL A 46 7.72 -8.75 -9.02
N LEU A 47 6.92 -9.63 -8.44
CA LEU A 47 6.50 -10.88 -9.05
C LEU A 47 5.02 -11.19 -8.76
N GLY A 48 4.13 -10.44 -9.40
CA GLY A 48 2.67 -10.61 -9.29
C GLY A 48 1.96 -9.47 -8.60
N GLU A 49 2.66 -8.39 -8.19
CA GLU A 49 2.06 -7.22 -7.58
C GLU A 49 1.11 -6.50 -8.55
N HIS A 50 1.43 -6.43 -9.86
CA HIS A 50 0.51 -5.92 -10.88
C HIS A 50 -0.80 -6.70 -10.89
N ARG A 51 -0.72 -8.03 -10.88
CA ARG A 51 -1.91 -8.87 -10.76
C ARG A 51 -2.66 -8.66 -9.45
N ALA A 52 -1.94 -8.41 -8.35
CA ALA A 52 -2.56 -8.10 -7.06
C ALA A 52 -3.30 -6.75 -7.10
N VAL A 53 -2.78 -5.75 -7.81
CA VAL A 53 -3.48 -4.47 -8.04
C VAL A 53 -4.78 -4.68 -8.82
N GLU A 54 -4.76 -5.45 -9.91
CA GLU A 54 -5.96 -5.77 -10.69
C GLU A 54 -7.02 -6.48 -9.81
N LEU A 55 -6.62 -7.49 -9.03
CA LEU A 55 -7.52 -8.23 -8.14
C LEU A 55 -8.08 -7.35 -7.03
N ALA A 56 -7.26 -6.47 -6.45
CA ALA A 56 -7.70 -5.50 -5.45
C ALA A 56 -8.69 -4.49 -6.04
N ALA A 57 -8.43 -3.98 -7.24
CA ALA A 57 -9.33 -3.08 -7.95
C ALA A 57 -10.68 -3.72 -8.27
N GLY A 58 -10.68 -5.03 -8.55
CA GLY A 58 -11.88 -5.80 -8.91
C GLY A 58 -12.97 -5.84 -7.84
N ILE A 59 -12.65 -5.57 -6.58
CA ILE A 59 -13.64 -5.52 -5.47
C ILE A 59 -14.13 -4.08 -5.17
N ASP A 60 -13.74 -3.08 -5.96
CA ASP A 60 -14.07 -1.66 -5.78
C ASP A 60 -13.84 -1.17 -4.32
N PRO A 61 -12.62 -1.27 -3.78
CA PRO A 61 -12.32 -0.94 -2.39
C PRO A 61 -12.32 0.58 -2.18
N GLU A 62 -12.57 1.03 -0.93
CA GLU A 62 -12.40 2.44 -0.56
C GLU A 62 -10.93 2.84 -0.44
N VAL A 63 -10.04 1.88 -0.06
CA VAL A 63 -8.61 2.12 0.16
C VAL A 63 -7.80 0.92 -0.34
N ILE A 64 -6.73 1.19 -1.09
CA ILE A 64 -5.69 0.21 -1.43
C ILE A 64 -4.40 0.65 -0.74
N VAL A 65 -3.79 -0.23 0.04
CA VAL A 65 -2.58 0.08 0.81
C VAL A 65 -1.37 -0.58 0.19
N PHE A 66 -0.34 0.20 -0.09
CA PHE A 66 0.97 -0.30 -0.51
C PHE A 66 1.95 -0.31 0.66
N LEU A 67 2.67 -1.41 0.79
CA LEU A 67 3.75 -1.61 1.74
C LEU A 67 5.03 -1.91 0.96
N GLY A 68 6.18 -1.57 1.52
CA GLY A 68 7.47 -1.95 0.96
C GLY A 68 8.11 -3.07 1.79
N LEU A 69 8.73 -4.05 1.15
CA LEU A 69 9.51 -5.05 1.85
C LEU A 69 10.53 -4.39 2.78
N ILE A 70 10.54 -4.81 4.03
CA ILE A 70 11.60 -4.47 5.00
C ILE A 70 12.45 -5.72 5.20
N PRO A 71 13.70 -5.73 4.73
CA PRO A 71 14.63 -6.81 5.03
C PRO A 71 14.78 -6.97 6.53
N THR A 72 14.48 -8.15 7.07
CA THR A 72 14.48 -8.38 8.52
C THR A 72 15.59 -9.37 8.87
N GLU A 73 16.49 -8.96 9.77
CA GLU A 73 17.59 -9.78 10.26
C GLU A 73 17.06 -11.09 10.87
N GLY A 74 17.81 -12.18 10.67
CA GLY A 74 17.40 -13.51 11.12
C GLY A 74 16.37 -14.21 10.23
N THR A 75 15.96 -13.60 9.11
CA THR A 75 15.07 -14.20 8.11
C THR A 75 15.80 -14.47 6.79
N PRO A 76 15.28 -15.34 5.91
CA PRO A 76 15.82 -15.54 4.56
C PRO A 76 15.91 -14.25 3.72
N MET A 77 15.23 -13.18 4.13
CA MET A 77 15.20 -11.89 3.45
C MET A 77 16.13 -10.83 4.04
N ALA A 78 16.96 -11.17 5.04
CA ALA A 78 17.83 -10.21 5.74
C ALA A 78 18.78 -9.43 4.81
N GLY A 79 19.24 -10.05 3.73
CA GLY A 79 20.17 -9.42 2.77
C GLY A 79 19.52 -8.96 1.46
N VAL A 80 18.21 -8.93 1.39
CA VAL A 80 17.48 -8.58 0.17
C VAL A 80 17.42 -7.07 0.02
N ALA A 81 17.71 -6.57 -1.19
CA ALA A 81 17.53 -5.16 -1.50
C ALA A 81 16.02 -4.81 -1.54
N PRO A 82 15.62 -3.64 -1.04
CA PRO A 82 14.25 -3.17 -1.20
C PRO A 82 13.92 -2.95 -2.69
N PRO A 83 12.64 -3.00 -3.08
CA PRO A 83 12.24 -2.78 -4.46
C PRO A 83 12.63 -1.37 -4.93
N PRO A 84 12.99 -1.19 -6.23
CA PRO A 84 13.26 0.12 -6.80
C PRO A 84 12.05 1.07 -6.64
N LEU A 85 12.31 2.36 -6.44
CA LEU A 85 11.25 3.38 -6.32
C LEU A 85 10.31 3.38 -7.53
N THR A 86 10.86 3.18 -8.73
CA THR A 86 10.09 3.13 -9.98
C THR A 86 9.04 2.03 -10.02
N GLU A 87 9.35 0.88 -9.42
CA GLU A 87 8.38 -0.23 -9.31
C GLU A 87 7.24 0.15 -8.36
N VAL A 88 7.56 0.72 -7.20
CA VAL A 88 6.53 1.14 -6.22
C VAL A 88 5.64 2.23 -6.81
N THR A 89 6.22 3.25 -7.43
CA THR A 89 5.46 4.37 -8.03
C THR A 89 4.63 3.91 -9.23
N GLY A 90 5.15 2.99 -10.03
CA GLY A 90 4.41 2.38 -11.15
C GLY A 90 3.14 1.67 -10.67
N LEU A 91 3.24 0.84 -9.64
CA LEU A 91 2.10 0.14 -9.04
C LEU A 91 1.08 1.09 -8.41
N ILE A 92 1.52 2.19 -7.79
CA ILE A 92 0.63 3.23 -7.25
C ILE A 92 -0.14 3.92 -8.37
N SER A 93 0.55 4.33 -9.44
CA SER A 93 -0.10 4.96 -10.60
C SER A 93 -1.09 4.02 -11.28
N GLU A 94 -0.75 2.74 -11.38
CA GLU A 94 -1.65 1.71 -11.91
C GLU A 94 -2.90 1.54 -11.04
N ALA A 95 -2.74 1.47 -9.72
CA ALA A 95 -3.87 1.39 -8.79
C ALA A 95 -4.79 2.60 -8.90
N LYS A 96 -4.24 3.81 -9.04
CA LYS A 96 -5.03 5.04 -9.27
C LYS A 96 -5.80 4.98 -10.59
N ALA A 97 -5.20 4.43 -11.63
CA ALA A 97 -5.85 4.30 -12.94
C ALA A 97 -6.98 3.25 -12.91
N LEU A 98 -6.77 2.11 -12.25
CA LEU A 98 -7.75 1.02 -12.18
C LEU A 98 -8.86 1.29 -11.14
N SER A 99 -8.56 2.04 -10.08
CA SER A 99 -9.50 2.36 -9.00
C SER A 99 -9.53 3.86 -8.71
N PRO A 100 -10.05 4.70 -9.62
CA PRO A 100 -10.00 6.16 -9.49
C PRO A 100 -10.80 6.70 -8.30
N ARG A 101 -11.72 5.90 -7.75
CA ARG A 101 -12.50 6.25 -6.55
C ARG A 101 -11.83 5.84 -5.25
N ALA A 102 -10.93 4.86 -5.30
CA ALA A 102 -10.20 4.41 -4.11
C ALA A 102 -9.13 5.43 -3.70
N ASP A 103 -8.93 5.56 -2.40
CA ASP A 103 -7.70 6.18 -1.89
C ASP A 103 -6.55 5.19 -2.00
N VAL A 104 -5.45 5.64 -2.59
CA VAL A 104 -4.21 4.88 -2.60
C VAL A 104 -3.32 5.37 -1.46
N SER A 105 -2.97 4.47 -0.56
CA SER A 105 -2.24 4.76 0.66
C SER A 105 -0.86 4.12 0.65
N LEU A 106 0.19 4.89 0.90
CA LEU A 106 1.49 4.34 1.29
C LEU A 106 1.45 4.02 2.79
N GLY A 107 1.47 2.73 3.12
CA GLY A 107 1.35 2.22 4.48
C GLY A 107 2.59 2.46 5.34
N CYS A 108 2.48 2.11 6.63
CA CYS A 108 3.52 2.36 7.61
C CYS A 108 4.76 1.44 7.48
N MET A 109 4.60 0.26 6.88
CA MET A 109 5.68 -0.73 6.70
C MET A 109 6.45 -0.46 5.42
N ARG A 110 7.61 0.20 5.55
CA ARG A 110 8.57 0.47 4.48
C ARG A 110 9.94 0.77 5.06
N SER A 111 11.01 0.51 4.29
CA SER A 111 12.39 0.76 4.73
C SER A 111 12.58 2.22 5.16
N ARG A 112 13.36 2.42 6.22
CA ARG A 112 13.72 3.75 6.72
C ARG A 112 14.82 4.41 5.90
N ASP A 113 15.63 3.63 5.21
CA ASP A 113 16.84 4.09 4.53
C ASP A 113 16.56 5.06 3.37
N TYR A 114 15.43 4.90 2.71
CA TYR A 114 14.99 5.76 1.59
C TYR A 114 13.53 6.26 1.78
N LYS A 115 13.11 6.35 3.05
CA LYS A 115 11.73 6.68 3.41
C LYS A 115 11.26 8.01 2.83
N THR A 116 12.07 9.05 2.93
CA THR A 116 11.70 10.41 2.49
C THR A 116 11.55 10.48 0.96
N GLU A 117 12.47 9.84 0.24
CA GLU A 117 12.43 9.75 -1.22
C GLU A 117 11.21 8.96 -1.69
N LEU A 118 10.93 7.83 -1.03
CA LEU A 118 9.78 6.99 -1.33
C LEU A 118 8.46 7.73 -1.03
N ASP A 119 8.35 8.36 0.16
CA ASP A 119 7.17 9.13 0.54
C ASP A 119 6.85 10.19 -0.52
N TRP A 120 7.86 10.92 -0.97
CA TRP A 120 7.67 11.96 -1.98
C TRP A 120 7.32 11.39 -3.36
N ALA A 121 8.08 10.40 -3.83
CA ALA A 121 7.85 9.77 -5.13
C ALA A 121 6.44 9.17 -5.23
N THR A 122 5.92 8.61 -4.13
CA THR A 122 4.56 8.06 -4.11
C THR A 122 3.48 9.15 -4.15
N ILE A 123 3.70 10.31 -3.53
CA ILE A 123 2.81 11.48 -3.66
C ILE A 123 2.76 11.94 -5.12
N GLU A 124 3.91 12.06 -5.78
CA GLU A 124 3.99 12.43 -7.20
C GLU A 124 3.33 11.38 -8.12
N ALA A 125 3.36 10.11 -7.73
CA ALA A 125 2.68 9.01 -8.43
C ALA A 125 1.15 8.97 -8.21
N GLY A 126 0.61 9.85 -7.34
CA GLY A 126 -0.81 9.99 -7.10
C GLY A 126 -1.33 9.31 -5.83
N ALA A 127 -0.46 8.94 -4.87
CA ALA A 127 -0.92 8.46 -3.57
C ALA A 127 -1.68 9.57 -2.84
N ASP A 128 -2.85 9.22 -2.31
CA ASP A 128 -3.72 10.13 -1.54
C ASP A 128 -3.25 10.25 -0.08
N ARG A 129 -2.58 9.23 0.43
CA ARG A 129 -2.18 9.12 1.83
C ARG A 129 -0.77 8.57 2.00
N VAL A 130 -0.08 9.07 3.01
CA VAL A 130 1.22 8.55 3.44
C VAL A 130 1.21 8.35 4.95
N ALA A 131 1.27 7.10 5.39
CA ALA A 131 1.33 6.80 6.82
C ALA A 131 2.67 7.23 7.42
N LEU A 132 2.65 7.89 8.56
CA LEU A 132 3.84 8.32 9.28
C LEU A 132 4.83 9.09 8.38
N ALA A 133 4.34 9.99 7.54
CA ALA A 133 5.18 10.83 6.68
C ALA A 133 6.27 11.53 7.48
N SER A 134 7.45 11.72 6.88
CA SER A 134 8.50 12.50 7.53
C SER A 134 8.14 14.00 7.53
N ARG A 135 8.65 14.75 8.50
CA ARG A 135 8.46 16.21 8.54
C ARG A 135 8.93 16.89 7.26
N SER A 136 10.02 16.39 6.65
CA SER A 136 10.52 16.91 5.38
C SER A 136 9.57 16.63 4.22
N THR A 137 8.95 15.47 4.18
CA THR A 137 7.92 15.12 3.19
C THR A 137 6.71 16.05 3.32
N GLU A 138 6.24 16.27 4.54
CA GLU A 138 5.13 17.18 4.82
C GLU A 138 5.42 18.61 4.37
N GLN A 139 6.58 19.15 4.77
CA GLN A 139 7.01 20.50 4.36
C GLN A 139 7.11 20.63 2.84
N ARG A 140 7.62 19.60 2.16
CA ARG A 140 7.71 19.57 0.70
C ARG A 140 6.32 19.55 0.06
N ALA A 141 5.39 18.78 0.59
CA ALA A 141 4.02 18.72 0.11
C ALA A 141 3.32 20.09 0.26
N LEU A 142 3.43 20.74 1.42
CA LEU A 142 2.90 22.07 1.65
C LEU A 142 3.52 23.11 0.69
N GLY A 143 4.85 23.06 0.50
CA GLY A 143 5.57 23.92 -0.45
C GLY A 143 5.18 23.71 -1.91
N ALA A 144 4.74 22.51 -2.27
CA ALA A 144 4.23 22.17 -3.58
C ALA A 144 2.73 22.49 -3.76
N GLY A 145 2.07 23.07 -2.74
CA GLY A 145 0.67 23.50 -2.81
C GLY A 145 -0.34 22.43 -2.44
N TYR A 146 0.10 21.27 -1.91
CA TYR A 146 -0.84 20.25 -1.41
C TYR A 146 -1.48 20.71 -0.09
N LYS A 147 -2.76 20.39 0.07
CA LYS A 147 -3.43 20.51 1.37
C LYS A 147 -3.12 19.24 2.18
N VAL A 148 -2.45 19.40 3.30
CA VAL A 148 -2.13 18.30 4.21
C VAL A 148 -3.15 18.22 5.33
N THR A 149 -3.67 17.03 5.59
CA THR A 149 -4.61 16.73 6.67
C THR A 149 -4.04 15.61 7.51
N HIS A 150 -4.03 15.78 8.83
CA HIS A 150 -3.57 14.76 9.77
C HIS A 150 -4.74 13.95 10.30
N LEU A 151 -4.60 12.62 10.25
CA LEU A 151 -5.56 11.67 10.78
C LEU A 151 -4.91 10.85 11.90
N ASP A 152 -5.58 10.75 13.04
CA ASP A 152 -5.21 9.83 14.13
C ASP A 152 -5.85 8.46 13.87
N GLY A 153 -5.39 7.79 12.81
CA GLY A 153 -5.95 6.52 12.35
C GLY A 153 -4.96 5.66 11.57
N CYS A 154 -5.42 4.47 11.19
CA CYS A 154 -4.66 3.56 10.34
C CYS A 154 -4.59 4.06 8.90
N CYS A 155 -3.54 3.67 8.17
CA CYS A 155 -3.42 3.91 6.73
C CYS A 155 -4.56 3.31 5.89
N ALA A 156 -5.27 2.32 6.43
CA ALA A 156 -6.43 1.67 5.81
C ALA A 156 -7.78 2.27 6.23
N THR A 157 -7.80 3.40 6.95
CA THR A 157 -9.05 4.03 7.39
C THR A 157 -9.87 4.49 6.19
N PRO A 158 -11.14 4.06 6.03
CA PRO A 158 -11.99 4.51 4.93
C PRO A 158 -12.40 5.98 5.10
N ARG A 159 -12.68 6.67 3.98
CA ARG A 159 -13.10 8.09 4.00
C ARG A 159 -14.32 8.37 4.87
N SER A 160 -15.24 7.43 4.91
CA SER A 160 -16.47 7.53 5.72
C SER A 160 -16.19 7.71 7.23
N LEU A 161 -15.00 7.31 7.69
CA LEU A 161 -14.59 7.42 9.10
C LEU A 161 -13.59 8.56 9.37
N GLU A 162 -13.06 9.24 8.35
CA GLU A 162 -12.04 10.29 8.53
C GLU A 162 -12.48 11.41 9.43
N GLY A 163 -13.72 11.87 9.29
CA GLY A 163 -14.26 12.96 10.12
C GLY A 163 -14.20 12.74 11.64
N ARG A 164 -14.10 11.47 12.05
CA ARG A 164 -13.96 11.08 13.46
C ARG A 164 -12.49 11.04 13.93
N LEU A 165 -11.56 11.07 12.98
CA LEU A 165 -10.13 10.85 13.20
C LEU A 165 -9.28 12.08 12.86
N LEU A 166 -9.93 13.19 12.50
CA LEU A 166 -9.23 14.45 12.26
C LEU A 166 -8.55 14.91 13.55
N ARG A 167 -7.24 15.11 13.46
CA ARG A 167 -6.49 15.71 14.55
C ARG A 167 -6.91 17.17 14.68
N SER A 168 -7.42 17.57 15.84
CA SER A 168 -7.66 18.99 16.14
C SER A 168 -6.35 19.75 16.00
N GLN A 169 -6.33 20.81 15.16
CA GLN A 169 -5.20 21.72 15.10
C GLN A 169 -5.18 22.49 16.42
N SER A 170 -4.26 22.11 17.30
CA SER A 170 -3.93 22.83 18.54
C SER A 170 -2.74 23.75 18.30
#